data_2ea913d2e5f27cfa8cae616840420f46
#
_entry.id   2ea913d2e5f27cfa8cae616840420f46
#
_cell.length_a   1.000
_cell.length_b   1.000
_cell.length_c   1.000
_cell.angle_alpha   90.00
_cell.angle_beta   90.00
_cell.angle_gamma   90.00
#
_symmetry.space_group_name_H-M   'P 1'
#
loop_
_entity.id
_entity.type
_entity.pdbx_description
1 polymer ?
#
loop_
_entity_poly.entity_id
_entity_poly.type
_entity_poly.pdbx_seq_one_letter_code
_entity_poly.pdbx_strand_id
1 'polypeptide(L)'
;RAIHVAAVAGDDILTRIDELNAVGAPLDNMENGQPFTAVRERVSSANAYFGAWPVVEALRTGAQIVVTGRCTDTGITLAPMIHAFDWASDDWDRLAAGIVAGHIIECGAQSTGGNYTDWREIPRFADIGYPIVEVSADGSFVVTKHAGTGGTVSVRTVKEQLLYEMGDPRGYITPDVVADFASIRLEQAGRDRVRVWGIKGRPAPPSLKISAAYADGWKASGTLILSGPEATAKARAFSELFWERLGLTFEDSLTEFVGASACWGPLAPEMDVPEVLLRFGVRDQDRARIEAFSKMLPAVILSGPPGVAVTGGRPQAQEVVAYWPALLSRDLVRPTLITAAGERELDWPTPLVEMGKPEALPAANWPHAEDSADKLTVPLSYLAHARSGDKGDMANIGLIARSPEVYPWLVANITSGLVKRHFAGICQGTVTRHEVPNLWALNFLLDEALGGGGTVSLRLDAQGKTLSHALLHMDVSVSRSLVEAAARGDDAYRAEQGLPAKPRPILRVSNAEVLAKPATQAIVRTPARAATTPKARPVAREKSAAKPKPETKPKRKPKPKPEAKPATAKPAKKKSARKSVKPAARPKARQKKAARKQARRR
;
A
#
# COMPACT_ATOMS: atom_id res chain seq x y z
N ARG A 1 37.50 -13.57 8.29
CA ARG A 1 36.63 -14.01 9.40
C ARG A 1 35.50 -14.82 8.80
N ALA A 2 35.12 -15.95 9.40
CA ALA A 2 33.91 -16.68 9.03
C ALA A 2 32.69 -15.80 9.40
N ILE A 3 31.69 -15.77 8.50
CA ILE A 3 30.41 -15.08 8.75
C ILE A 3 29.46 -16.14 9.28
N HIS A 4 28.84 -15.86 10.43
CA HIS A 4 27.80 -16.70 11.00
C HIS A 4 26.43 -16.27 10.42
N VAL A 5 25.74 -17.23 9.86
CA VAL A 5 24.40 -17.04 9.25
C VAL A 5 23.42 -17.91 10.02
N ALA A 6 22.27 -17.35 10.34
CA ALA A 6 21.11 -18.09 10.85
C ALA A 6 19.91 -17.84 9.94
N ALA A 7 18.97 -18.78 9.91
CA ALA A 7 17.69 -18.59 9.26
C ALA A 7 16.54 -18.86 10.23
N VAL A 8 15.43 -18.17 10.02
CA VAL A 8 14.14 -18.39 10.70
C VAL A 8 13.15 -18.90 9.66
N ALA A 9 12.58 -20.05 9.90
CA ALA A 9 11.57 -20.72 9.05
C ALA A 9 10.35 -21.12 9.89
N GLY A 10 9.44 -21.90 9.30
CA GLY A 10 8.23 -22.40 9.97
C GLY A 10 7.01 -21.50 9.78
N ASP A 11 7.16 -20.39 9.07
CA ASP A 11 6.07 -19.49 8.68
C ASP A 11 5.21 -20.02 7.54
N ASP A 12 5.78 -20.84 6.64
CA ASP A 12 5.06 -21.47 5.54
C ASP A 12 4.15 -22.59 6.07
N ILE A 13 2.84 -22.37 5.97
CA ILE A 13 1.80 -23.31 6.39
C ILE A 13 1.04 -23.94 5.23
N LEU A 14 1.45 -23.69 3.98
CA LEU A 14 0.72 -24.13 2.78
C LEU A 14 0.43 -25.63 2.80
N THR A 15 1.42 -26.45 3.17
CA THR A 15 1.30 -27.91 3.22
C THR A 15 0.54 -28.42 4.44
N ARG A 16 0.30 -27.56 5.43
CA ARG A 16 -0.37 -27.89 6.70
C ARG A 16 -1.84 -27.48 6.75
N ILE A 17 -2.37 -26.86 5.69
CA ILE A 17 -3.74 -26.32 5.66
C ILE A 17 -4.78 -27.38 6.01
N ASP A 18 -4.65 -28.60 5.48
CA ASP A 18 -5.62 -29.67 5.72
C ASP A 18 -5.52 -30.19 7.17
N GLU A 19 -4.32 -30.26 7.75
CA GLU A 19 -4.07 -30.55 9.17
C GLU A 19 -4.72 -29.48 10.05
N LEU A 20 -4.51 -28.20 9.76
CA LEU A 20 -5.07 -27.08 10.50
C LEU A 20 -6.61 -27.08 10.47
N ASN A 21 -7.21 -27.36 9.32
CA ASN A 21 -8.67 -27.54 9.21
C ASN A 21 -9.18 -28.70 10.06
N ALA A 22 -8.46 -29.82 10.11
CA ALA A 22 -8.85 -31.00 10.88
C ALA A 22 -8.86 -30.75 12.40
N VAL A 23 -8.02 -29.84 12.89
CA VAL A 23 -7.99 -29.43 14.31
C VAL A 23 -8.94 -28.26 14.63
N GLY A 24 -9.80 -27.87 13.68
CA GLY A 24 -10.81 -26.82 13.90
C GLY A 24 -10.26 -25.39 13.81
N ALA A 25 -9.17 -25.19 13.07
CA ALA A 25 -8.59 -23.88 12.79
C ALA A 25 -8.84 -23.50 11.32
N PRO A 26 -10.08 -23.17 10.91
CA PRO A 26 -10.37 -22.72 9.56
C PRO A 26 -9.65 -21.38 9.32
N LEU A 27 -9.06 -21.23 8.14
CA LEU A 27 -8.40 -19.99 7.73
C LEU A 27 -9.38 -19.06 7.02
N ASP A 28 -10.56 -18.86 7.62
CA ASP A 28 -11.60 -18.01 7.05
C ASP A 28 -11.11 -16.57 6.92
N ASN A 29 -11.60 -15.89 5.90
CA ASN A 29 -11.18 -14.52 5.62
C ASN A 29 -11.57 -13.58 6.77
N MET A 30 -10.58 -12.95 7.39
CA MET A 30 -10.80 -12.09 8.57
C MET A 30 -11.50 -10.76 8.26
N GLU A 31 -11.59 -10.37 6.99
CA GLU A 31 -12.21 -9.09 6.58
C GLU A 31 -13.70 -9.27 6.23
N ASN A 32 -14.06 -10.39 5.57
CA ASN A 32 -15.41 -10.59 5.05
C ASN A 32 -16.08 -11.89 5.53
N GLY A 33 -15.36 -12.72 6.32
CA GLY A 33 -15.89 -13.96 6.88
C GLY A 33 -16.12 -15.10 5.87
N GLN A 34 -15.63 -14.97 4.64
CA GLN A 34 -15.76 -16.05 3.66
C GLN A 34 -14.94 -17.28 4.08
N PRO A 35 -15.49 -18.51 3.89
CA PRO A 35 -14.80 -19.73 4.23
C PRO A 35 -13.59 -19.96 3.29
N PHE A 36 -12.47 -20.39 3.86
CA PHE A 36 -11.23 -20.64 3.10
C PHE A 36 -11.39 -21.66 1.97
N THR A 37 -12.36 -22.56 2.10
CA THR A 37 -12.72 -23.54 1.05
C THR A 37 -13.07 -22.90 -0.29
N ALA A 38 -13.51 -21.64 -0.30
CA ALA A 38 -13.84 -20.91 -1.52
C ALA A 38 -12.61 -20.67 -2.42
N VAL A 39 -11.41 -20.65 -1.85
CA VAL A 39 -10.16 -20.35 -2.56
C VAL A 39 -9.12 -21.47 -2.47
N ARG A 40 -9.34 -22.49 -1.62
CA ARG A 40 -8.35 -23.51 -1.25
C ARG A 40 -7.55 -24.10 -2.41
N GLU A 41 -8.23 -24.47 -3.50
CA GLU A 41 -7.59 -25.12 -4.66
C GLU A 41 -6.76 -24.15 -5.51
N ARG A 42 -6.96 -22.85 -5.34
CA ARG A 42 -6.26 -21.79 -6.09
C ARG A 42 -5.15 -21.12 -5.29
N VAL A 43 -4.97 -21.51 -4.01
CA VAL A 43 -3.95 -20.96 -3.13
C VAL A 43 -2.57 -21.43 -3.56
N SER A 44 -1.66 -20.49 -3.72
CA SER A 44 -0.28 -20.72 -4.15
C SER A 44 0.75 -20.49 -3.05
N SER A 45 0.40 -19.72 -1.99
CA SER A 45 1.24 -19.51 -0.80
C SER A 45 0.38 -19.21 0.41
N ALA A 46 0.85 -19.60 1.60
CA ALA A 46 0.20 -19.29 2.88
C ALA A 46 1.28 -19.20 3.97
N ASN A 47 1.50 -18.00 4.52
CA ASN A 47 2.55 -17.75 5.49
C ASN A 47 2.01 -17.04 6.73
N ALA A 48 2.44 -17.48 7.90
CA ALA A 48 2.20 -16.78 9.16
C ALA A 48 3.16 -15.59 9.31
N TYR A 49 2.65 -14.42 9.72
CA TYR A 49 3.51 -13.30 10.07
C TYR A 49 4.15 -13.54 11.43
N PHE A 50 5.45 -13.80 11.44
CA PHE A 50 6.23 -13.82 12.67
C PHE A 50 6.62 -12.40 13.09
N GLY A 51 6.91 -12.23 14.39
CA GLY A 51 7.42 -10.99 14.96
C GLY A 51 8.93 -11.02 15.18
N ALA A 52 9.39 -10.25 16.17
CA ALA A 52 10.78 -10.07 16.49
C ALA A 52 11.45 -11.31 17.13
N TRP A 53 10.73 -12.05 17.97
CA TRP A 53 11.33 -13.06 18.85
C TRP A 53 12.14 -14.15 18.16
N PRO A 54 11.72 -14.74 17.04
CA PRO A 54 12.55 -15.72 16.33
C PRO A 54 13.86 -15.12 15.82
N VAL A 55 13.84 -13.84 15.45
CA VAL A 55 15.04 -13.10 15.02
C VAL A 55 15.97 -12.81 16.20
N VAL A 56 15.40 -12.49 17.38
CA VAL A 56 16.18 -12.34 18.63
C VAL A 56 16.95 -13.62 18.95
N GLU A 57 16.27 -14.78 18.85
CA GLU A 57 16.92 -16.09 19.08
C GLU A 57 18.04 -16.35 18.07
N ALA A 58 17.85 -15.96 16.81
CA ALA A 58 18.91 -16.04 15.80
C ALA A 58 20.10 -15.13 16.13
N LEU A 59 19.86 -13.89 16.56
CA LEU A 59 20.92 -12.95 16.99
C LEU A 59 21.69 -13.46 18.22
N ARG A 60 21.01 -14.11 19.18
CA ARG A 60 21.61 -14.71 20.37
C ARG A 60 22.62 -15.82 20.04
N THR A 61 22.52 -16.45 18.87
CA THR A 61 23.55 -17.41 18.40
C THR A 61 24.86 -16.74 17.94
N GLY A 62 24.93 -15.42 17.92
CA GLY A 62 26.04 -14.65 17.36
C GLY A 62 25.97 -14.52 15.82
N ALA A 63 24.81 -14.76 15.21
CA ALA A 63 24.62 -14.59 13.78
C ALA A 63 24.81 -13.12 13.36
N GLN A 64 25.60 -12.92 12.31
CA GLN A 64 25.85 -11.61 11.69
C GLN A 64 24.88 -11.34 10.54
N ILE A 65 24.30 -12.41 9.99
CA ILE A 65 23.25 -12.35 8.97
C ILE A 65 22.11 -13.27 9.43
N VAL A 66 20.90 -12.74 9.46
CA VAL A 66 19.68 -13.50 9.76
C VAL A 66 18.77 -13.41 8.54
N VAL A 67 18.39 -14.57 7.98
CA VAL A 67 17.43 -14.69 6.90
C VAL A 67 16.11 -15.17 7.46
N THR A 68 15.02 -14.47 7.20
CA THR A 68 13.69 -14.85 7.71
C THR A 68 12.76 -15.25 6.58
N GLY A 69 11.81 -16.14 6.86
CA GLY A 69 10.57 -16.24 6.11
C GLY A 69 9.71 -14.98 6.33
N ARG A 70 8.38 -15.11 6.31
CA ARG A 70 7.46 -13.99 6.52
C ARG A 70 7.59 -13.45 7.94
N CYS A 71 8.04 -12.21 8.05
CA CYS A 71 8.17 -11.47 9.30
C CYS A 71 7.50 -10.10 9.15
N THR A 72 7.04 -9.49 10.26
CA THR A 72 6.53 -8.12 10.22
C THR A 72 7.68 -7.13 10.00
N ASP A 73 7.42 -6.08 9.22
CA ASP A 73 8.42 -5.07 8.87
C ASP A 73 9.01 -4.39 10.12
N THR A 74 8.16 -4.11 11.11
CA THR A 74 8.56 -3.56 12.40
C THR A 74 9.32 -4.56 13.28
N GLY A 75 9.03 -5.86 13.14
CA GLY A 75 9.66 -6.92 13.94
C GLY A 75 11.16 -7.06 13.68
N ILE A 76 11.59 -6.91 12.42
CA ILE A 76 13.03 -6.97 12.08
C ILE A 76 13.81 -5.76 12.64
N THR A 77 13.13 -4.66 12.95
CA THR A 77 13.71 -3.49 13.62
C THR A 77 13.69 -3.65 15.13
N LEU A 78 12.63 -4.21 15.71
CA LEU A 78 12.51 -4.47 17.15
C LEU A 78 13.53 -5.52 17.64
N ALA A 79 13.78 -6.58 16.85
CA ALA A 79 14.61 -7.69 17.28
C ALA A 79 16.05 -7.29 17.71
N PRO A 80 16.81 -6.48 16.95
CA PRO A 80 18.12 -6.02 17.40
C PRO A 80 18.06 -5.14 18.65
N MET A 81 16.95 -4.42 18.91
CA MET A 81 16.77 -3.64 20.15
C MET A 81 16.59 -4.56 21.34
N ILE A 82 15.71 -5.58 21.24
CA ILE A 82 15.57 -6.60 22.29
C ILE A 82 16.91 -7.26 22.58
N HIS A 83 17.65 -7.65 21.53
CA HIS A 83 18.94 -8.30 21.66
C HIS A 83 20.00 -7.39 22.32
N ALA A 84 20.03 -6.11 21.96
CA ALA A 84 21.03 -5.16 22.47
C ALA A 84 20.78 -4.70 23.90
N PHE A 85 19.52 -4.58 24.30
CA PHE A 85 19.12 -4.02 25.60
C PHE A 85 18.55 -5.08 26.55
N ASP A 86 18.45 -6.33 26.12
CA ASP A 86 17.88 -7.45 26.86
C ASP A 86 16.48 -7.14 27.42
N TRP A 87 15.62 -6.54 26.59
CA TRP A 87 14.25 -6.22 26.97
C TRP A 87 13.45 -7.50 27.23
N ALA A 88 12.68 -7.51 28.31
CA ALA A 88 11.83 -8.64 28.67
C ALA A 88 10.64 -8.77 27.69
N SER A 89 10.12 -9.99 27.57
CA SER A 89 9.01 -10.30 26.64
C SER A 89 7.66 -9.74 27.08
N ASP A 90 7.56 -9.24 28.29
CA ASP A 90 6.40 -8.59 28.89
C ASP A 90 6.61 -7.07 29.15
N ASP A 91 7.73 -6.52 28.67
CA ASP A 91 8.00 -5.08 28.73
C ASP A 91 7.29 -4.34 27.59
N TRP A 92 5.98 -4.35 27.65
CA TRP A 92 5.11 -3.89 26.56
C TRP A 92 5.41 -2.48 26.07
N ASP A 93 5.78 -1.56 26.97
CA ASP A 93 6.06 -0.17 26.59
C ASP A 93 7.32 -0.07 25.73
N ARG A 94 8.41 -0.78 26.10
CA ARG A 94 9.64 -0.80 25.31
C ARG A 94 9.47 -1.56 24.00
N LEU A 95 8.76 -2.69 24.02
CA LEU A 95 8.45 -3.43 22.80
C LEU A 95 7.64 -2.57 21.83
N ALA A 96 6.62 -1.84 22.32
CA ALA A 96 5.84 -0.90 21.52
C ALA A 96 6.70 0.25 20.96
N ALA A 97 7.67 0.74 21.76
CA ALA A 97 8.61 1.75 21.28
C ALA A 97 9.46 1.25 20.10
N GLY A 98 9.95 0.01 20.17
CA GLY A 98 10.67 -0.62 19.07
C GLY A 98 9.80 -0.82 17.81
N ILE A 99 8.52 -1.15 17.99
CA ILE A 99 7.55 -1.22 16.87
C ILE A 99 7.34 0.15 16.22
N VAL A 100 7.17 1.21 17.02
CA VAL A 100 7.02 2.58 16.50
C VAL A 100 8.29 3.03 15.77
N ALA A 101 9.46 2.72 16.30
CA ALA A 101 10.73 2.99 15.62
C ALA A 101 10.81 2.27 14.27
N GLY A 102 10.39 1.00 14.21
CA GLY A 102 10.32 0.22 12.98
C GLY A 102 9.36 0.84 11.96
N HIS A 103 8.16 1.23 12.38
CA HIS A 103 7.17 1.89 11.54
C HIS A 103 7.69 3.23 10.94
N ILE A 104 8.51 3.96 11.69
CA ILE A 104 9.10 5.22 11.20
C ILE A 104 10.12 4.99 10.09
N ILE A 105 10.88 3.88 10.13
CA ILE A 105 11.98 3.66 9.16
C ILE A 105 11.66 2.69 8.04
N GLU A 106 10.57 1.93 8.10
CA GLU A 106 10.23 0.88 7.13
C GLU A 106 10.02 1.40 5.70
N CYS A 107 9.40 2.58 5.56
CA CYS A 107 8.99 3.14 4.27
C CYS A 107 10.06 4.01 3.60
N GLY A 108 11.31 3.60 3.68
CA GLY A 108 12.41 4.27 3.01
C GLY A 108 12.56 5.73 3.44
N ALA A 109 12.55 6.66 2.49
CA ALA A 109 12.82 8.07 2.76
C ALA A 109 11.59 8.88 3.23
N GLN A 110 10.47 8.28 3.60
CA GLN A 110 9.27 9.06 3.94
C GLN A 110 9.48 9.95 5.18
N SER A 111 10.07 9.42 6.25
CA SER A 111 10.38 10.22 7.45
C SER A 111 11.47 11.29 7.23
N THR A 112 12.19 11.22 6.11
CA THR A 112 13.17 12.24 5.70
C THR A 112 12.64 13.18 4.62
N GLY A 113 11.32 13.16 4.37
CA GLY A 113 10.63 14.09 3.48
C GLY A 113 10.22 13.53 2.13
N GLY A 114 10.41 12.22 1.87
CA GLY A 114 9.83 11.53 0.72
C GLY A 114 8.30 11.57 0.82
N ASN A 115 7.64 11.95 -0.29
CA ASN A 115 6.17 12.09 -0.33
C ASN A 115 5.56 13.10 0.68
N TYR A 116 6.36 13.97 1.26
CA TYR A 116 5.90 14.98 2.22
C TYR A 116 4.98 16.01 1.55
N THR A 117 3.88 16.39 2.24
CA THR A 117 2.88 17.32 1.71
C THR A 117 3.49 18.64 1.24
N ASP A 118 4.33 19.25 2.04
CA ASP A 118 5.05 20.50 1.69
C ASP A 118 6.41 20.18 1.02
N TRP A 119 6.40 19.33 0.01
CA TRP A 119 7.57 18.77 -0.68
C TRP A 119 8.63 19.82 -1.13
N ARG A 120 8.21 21.08 -1.40
CA ARG A 120 9.13 22.17 -1.77
C ARG A 120 10.06 22.59 -0.63
N GLU A 121 9.80 22.15 0.60
CA GLU A 121 10.65 22.39 1.77
C GLU A 121 11.82 21.40 1.86
N ILE A 122 11.79 20.33 1.06
CA ILE A 122 12.86 19.34 1.02
C ILE A 122 13.99 19.87 0.12
N PRO A 123 15.19 20.03 0.67
CA PRO A 123 16.29 20.68 -0.06
C PRO A 123 16.70 19.97 -1.35
N ARG A 124 16.75 18.60 -1.32
CA ARG A 124 17.17 17.84 -2.49
C ARG A 124 16.69 16.39 -2.42
N PHE A 125 15.91 15.95 -3.42
CA PHE A 125 15.37 14.59 -3.48
C PHE A 125 16.37 13.54 -3.99
N ALA A 126 17.33 13.93 -4.85
CA ALA A 126 18.25 12.98 -5.49
C ALA A 126 19.10 12.16 -4.50
N ASP A 127 19.41 12.75 -3.34
CA ASP A 127 20.14 12.10 -2.24
C ASP A 127 19.45 12.34 -0.90
N ILE A 128 18.14 12.18 -0.88
CA ILE A 128 17.30 12.49 0.28
C ILE A 128 17.79 11.82 1.58
N GLY A 129 18.41 10.64 1.48
CA GLY A 129 18.84 9.82 2.61
C GLY A 129 17.67 9.12 3.31
N TYR A 130 17.96 7.98 3.91
CA TYR A 130 16.97 7.22 4.68
C TYR A 130 17.03 7.58 6.16
N PRO A 131 15.92 7.42 6.90
CA PRO A 131 15.90 7.68 8.33
C PRO A 131 16.77 6.68 9.09
N ILE A 132 17.29 7.13 10.23
CA ILE A 132 18.02 6.36 11.23
C ILE A 132 17.31 6.56 12.55
N VAL A 133 17.17 5.51 13.34
CA VAL A 133 16.72 5.60 14.73
C VAL A 133 17.88 5.32 15.68
N GLU A 134 18.15 6.24 16.60
CA GLU A 134 19.12 6.10 17.67
C GLU A 134 18.36 5.80 18.97
N VAL A 135 18.38 4.54 19.40
CA VAL A 135 17.52 4.01 20.47
C VAL A 135 18.27 3.96 21.80
N SER A 136 17.58 4.30 22.89
CA SER A 136 18.07 4.19 24.26
C SER A 136 17.43 2.98 24.97
N ALA A 137 18.08 2.50 26.04
CA ALA A 137 17.62 1.33 26.79
C ALA A 137 16.24 1.50 27.45
N ASP A 138 15.78 2.73 27.68
CA ASP A 138 14.46 3.06 28.20
C ASP A 138 13.34 3.03 27.15
N GLY A 139 13.67 2.74 25.89
CA GLY A 139 12.75 2.73 24.76
C GLY A 139 12.57 4.08 24.08
N SER A 140 13.08 5.19 24.64
CA SER A 140 13.10 6.46 23.91
C SER A 140 14.11 6.41 22.76
N PHE A 141 13.83 7.17 21.69
CA PHE A 141 14.75 7.20 20.55
C PHE A 141 14.75 8.55 19.84
N VAL A 142 15.76 8.77 19.00
CA VAL A 142 15.87 9.93 18.13
C VAL A 142 15.83 9.48 16.68
N VAL A 143 14.92 10.07 15.91
CA VAL A 143 14.87 9.92 14.45
C VAL A 143 15.83 10.92 13.84
N THR A 144 16.73 10.46 12.98
CA THR A 144 17.72 11.30 12.30
C THR A 144 18.02 10.74 10.89
N LYS A 145 19.05 11.25 10.23
CA LYS A 145 19.57 10.78 8.94
C LYS A 145 21.07 11.03 8.82
N HIS A 146 21.70 10.48 7.81
CA HIS A 146 23.10 10.79 7.53
C HIS A 146 23.31 12.27 7.24
N ALA A 147 24.35 12.84 7.84
CA ALA A 147 24.74 14.22 7.60
C ALA A 147 25.06 14.47 6.12
N GLY A 148 24.70 15.65 5.63
CA GLY A 148 24.96 16.06 4.25
C GLY A 148 24.00 15.51 3.20
N THR A 149 23.04 14.62 3.58
CA THR A 149 21.98 14.18 2.67
C THR A 149 20.88 15.25 2.51
N GLY A 150 20.17 15.20 1.38
CA GLY A 150 19.26 16.27 0.95
C GLY A 150 17.88 16.27 1.58
N GLY A 151 17.54 15.27 2.41
CA GLY A 151 16.25 15.20 3.11
C GLY A 151 16.19 16.10 4.35
N THR A 152 15.04 16.11 5.01
CA THR A 152 14.76 16.83 6.26
C THR A 152 14.05 15.90 7.23
N VAL A 153 14.56 15.77 8.47
CA VAL A 153 13.88 15.10 9.57
C VAL A 153 13.29 16.13 10.51
N SER A 154 11.98 16.19 10.54
CA SER A 154 11.23 17.13 11.37
C SER A 154 10.03 16.45 12.03
N VAL A 155 9.49 17.09 13.06
CA VAL A 155 8.25 16.62 13.70
C VAL A 155 7.13 16.43 12.66
N ARG A 156 7.06 17.27 11.61
CA ARG A 156 6.04 17.14 10.56
C ARG A 156 6.25 15.93 9.66
N THR A 157 7.49 15.69 9.17
CA THR A 157 7.78 14.53 8.32
C THR A 157 7.59 13.21 9.07
N VAL A 158 7.94 13.18 10.37
CA VAL A 158 7.72 12.03 11.24
C VAL A 158 6.23 11.80 11.51
N LYS A 159 5.43 12.85 11.75
CA LYS A 159 3.97 12.74 11.92
C LYS A 159 3.28 12.16 10.67
N GLU A 160 3.66 12.60 9.47
CA GLU A 160 3.10 12.04 8.23
C GLU A 160 3.40 10.55 8.09
N GLN A 161 4.61 10.10 8.46
CA GLN A 161 4.93 8.67 8.46
C GLN A 161 4.16 7.90 9.53
N LEU A 162 4.02 8.45 10.75
CA LEU A 162 3.27 7.79 11.83
C LEU A 162 1.80 7.53 11.47
N LEU A 163 1.22 8.34 10.60
CA LEU A 163 -0.17 8.20 10.17
C LEU A 163 -0.32 7.51 8.79
N TYR A 164 0.79 7.08 8.21
CA TYR A 164 0.80 6.37 6.94
C TYR A 164 0.48 4.89 7.15
N GLU A 165 -0.43 4.34 6.33
CA GLU A 165 -0.91 2.95 6.45
C GLU A 165 -1.38 2.56 7.84
N MET A 166 -1.99 3.51 8.56
CA MET A 166 -2.44 3.37 9.93
C MET A 166 -3.90 2.91 9.98
N GLY A 167 -4.15 1.82 10.72
CA GLY A 167 -5.49 1.39 11.11
C GLY A 167 -6.02 2.19 12.30
N ASP A 168 -6.51 1.50 13.36
CA ASP A 168 -6.79 2.16 14.65
C ASP A 168 -5.48 2.58 15.31
N PRO A 169 -5.22 3.89 15.51
CA PRO A 169 -3.99 4.37 16.12
C PRO A 169 -3.77 3.87 17.54
N ARG A 170 -4.82 3.43 18.23
CA ARG A 170 -4.75 2.90 19.60
C ARG A 170 -4.61 1.38 19.64
N GLY A 171 -4.57 0.74 18.50
CA GLY A 171 -4.51 -0.70 18.35
C GLY A 171 -3.62 -1.12 17.19
N TYR A 172 -2.37 -0.62 17.14
CA TYR A 172 -1.40 -1.10 16.14
C TYR A 172 -0.92 -2.51 16.55
N ILE A 173 -1.57 -3.51 15.98
CA ILE A 173 -1.40 -4.92 16.35
C ILE A 173 -0.20 -5.53 15.63
N THR A 174 0.71 -6.12 16.41
CA THR A 174 1.82 -6.93 15.89
C THR A 174 1.87 -8.27 16.63
N PRO A 175 2.63 -9.27 16.15
CA PRO A 175 2.85 -10.51 16.90
C PRO A 175 3.54 -10.34 18.23
N ASP A 176 4.23 -9.23 18.45
CA ASP A 176 5.06 -8.98 19.62
C ASP A 176 4.34 -8.14 20.69
N VAL A 177 3.54 -7.17 20.27
CA VAL A 177 2.89 -6.20 21.16
C VAL A 177 1.79 -5.45 20.40
N VAL A 178 0.81 -4.90 21.11
CA VAL A 178 -0.14 -3.92 20.58
C VAL A 178 0.32 -2.53 21.00
N ALA A 179 0.76 -1.69 20.05
CA ALA A 179 1.26 -0.35 20.33
C ALA A 179 0.13 0.69 20.25
N ASP A 180 0.16 1.67 21.19
CA ASP A 180 -0.76 2.82 21.22
C ASP A 180 -0.06 4.07 20.67
N PHE A 181 -0.34 4.43 19.42
CA PHE A 181 0.21 5.62 18.76
C PHE A 181 -0.36 6.93 19.32
N ALA A 182 -1.50 6.89 20.01
CA ALA A 182 -2.06 8.07 20.68
C ALA A 182 -1.29 8.45 21.97
N SER A 183 -0.34 7.60 22.41
CA SER A 183 0.54 7.88 23.56
C SER A 183 1.85 8.56 23.17
N ILE A 184 2.25 8.51 21.88
CA ILE A 184 3.54 9.01 21.35
C ILE A 184 3.71 10.49 21.65
N ARG A 185 4.92 10.87 22.07
CA ARG A 185 5.36 12.26 22.20
C ARG A 185 6.51 12.53 21.25
N LEU A 186 6.49 13.70 20.61
CA LEU A 186 7.47 14.15 19.63
C LEU A 186 8.00 15.52 20.00
N GLU A 187 9.29 15.73 19.85
CA GLU A 187 9.96 17.00 20.04
C GLU A 187 11.09 17.16 19.01
N GLN A 188 11.23 18.37 18.45
CA GLN A 188 12.39 18.70 17.64
C GLN A 188 13.60 18.91 18.55
N ALA A 189 14.52 17.95 18.59
CA ALA A 189 15.68 17.96 19.46
C ALA A 189 16.94 18.58 18.80
N GLY A 190 16.77 19.22 17.66
CA GLY A 190 17.80 19.87 16.87
C GLY A 190 17.55 19.66 15.38
N ARG A 191 18.42 20.22 14.54
CA ARG A 191 18.30 20.10 13.09
C ARG A 191 18.41 18.62 12.67
N ASP A 192 17.43 18.15 11.90
CA ASP A 192 17.33 16.76 11.46
C ASP A 192 17.33 15.73 12.61
N ARG A 193 16.81 16.11 13.78
CA ARG A 193 16.73 15.24 14.96
C ARG A 193 15.39 15.40 15.66
N VAL A 194 14.58 14.35 15.69
CA VAL A 194 13.28 14.31 16.37
C VAL A 194 13.33 13.28 17.48
N ARG A 195 13.16 13.70 18.71
CA ARG A 195 13.01 12.81 19.88
C ARG A 195 11.62 12.24 19.92
N VAL A 196 11.52 10.92 20.20
CA VAL A 196 10.28 10.16 20.32
C VAL A 196 10.28 9.40 21.64
N TRP A 197 9.19 9.51 22.42
CA TRP A 197 9.07 8.84 23.72
C TRP A 197 7.62 8.72 24.18
N GLY A 198 7.37 8.12 25.35
CA GLY A 198 6.06 8.04 26.02
C GLY A 198 5.14 6.98 25.43
N ILE A 199 5.67 6.11 24.58
CA ILE A 199 4.93 5.06 23.88
C ILE A 199 4.43 4.03 24.89
N LYS A 200 3.14 3.64 24.77
CA LYS A 200 2.49 2.64 25.58
C LYS A 200 2.21 1.38 24.76
N GLY A 201 2.38 0.23 25.41
CA GLY A 201 2.13 -1.09 24.84
C GLY A 201 1.14 -1.91 25.65
N ARG A 202 0.55 -2.90 25.00
CA ARG A 202 -0.32 -3.92 25.62
C ARG A 202 0.08 -5.29 25.11
N PRO A 203 -0.31 -6.39 25.81
CA PRO A 203 0.01 -7.75 25.38
C PRO A 203 -0.30 -8.01 23.91
N ALA A 204 0.56 -8.82 23.28
CA ALA A 204 0.36 -9.29 21.91
C ALA A 204 -0.91 -10.15 21.79
N PRO A 205 -1.52 -10.24 20.59
CA PRO A 205 -2.69 -11.09 20.38
C PRO A 205 -2.34 -12.57 20.47
N PRO A 206 -3.33 -13.42 20.81
CA PRO A 206 -3.13 -14.88 20.84
C PRO A 206 -3.03 -15.50 19.45
N SER A 207 -3.29 -14.74 18.39
CA SER A 207 -3.27 -15.19 17.01
C SER A 207 -2.22 -14.48 16.17
N LEU A 208 -1.75 -15.17 15.14
CA LEU A 208 -0.93 -14.60 14.08
C LEU A 208 -1.81 -14.33 12.86
N LYS A 209 -1.50 -13.26 12.13
CA LYS A 209 -2.08 -13.02 10.81
C LYS A 209 -1.44 -13.96 9.80
N ILE A 210 -2.30 -14.58 8.98
CA ILE A 210 -1.88 -15.40 7.85
C ILE A 210 -2.04 -14.58 6.58
N SER A 211 -0.99 -14.60 5.76
CA SER A 211 -1.00 -14.06 4.40
C SER A 211 -1.06 -15.23 3.43
N ALA A 212 -2.24 -15.49 2.88
CA ALA A 212 -2.36 -16.41 1.77
C ALA A 212 -2.57 -15.66 0.46
N ALA A 213 -2.06 -16.22 -0.63
CA ALA A 213 -2.24 -15.69 -1.98
C ALA A 213 -2.87 -16.76 -2.87
N TYR A 214 -3.82 -16.35 -3.72
CA TYR A 214 -4.52 -17.26 -4.61
C TYR A 214 -4.71 -16.66 -6.01
N ALA A 215 -4.81 -17.52 -7.02
CA ALA A 215 -5.11 -17.10 -8.38
C ALA A 215 -6.58 -16.65 -8.49
N ASP A 216 -6.82 -15.43 -9.01
CA ASP A 216 -8.14 -14.82 -9.11
C ASP A 216 -8.44 -14.29 -10.51
N GLY A 217 -8.27 -15.16 -11.50
CA GLY A 217 -8.55 -14.85 -12.89
C GLY A 217 -7.46 -14.03 -13.57
N TRP A 218 -7.87 -13.17 -14.49
CA TRP A 218 -6.99 -12.47 -15.41
C TRP A 218 -7.34 -10.99 -15.48
N LYS A 219 -6.35 -10.14 -15.72
CA LYS A 219 -6.56 -8.73 -16.03
C LYS A 219 -5.69 -8.28 -17.20
N ALA A 220 -6.11 -7.20 -17.85
CA ALA A 220 -5.30 -6.48 -18.82
C ALA A 220 -5.58 -4.98 -18.75
N SER A 221 -4.60 -4.19 -19.13
CA SER A 221 -4.80 -2.75 -19.35
C SER A 221 -4.24 -2.33 -20.71
N GLY A 222 -4.92 -1.40 -21.35
CA GLY A 222 -4.52 -0.83 -22.63
C GLY A 222 -4.58 0.70 -22.60
N THR A 223 -3.71 1.35 -23.36
CA THR A 223 -3.58 2.81 -23.35
C THR A 223 -3.48 3.38 -24.75
N LEU A 224 -4.08 4.57 -24.93
CA LEU A 224 -3.95 5.41 -26.12
C LEU A 224 -3.78 6.86 -25.68
N ILE A 225 -3.14 7.68 -26.49
CA ILE A 225 -3.06 9.12 -26.26
C ILE A 225 -4.01 9.82 -27.23
N LEU A 226 -4.82 10.74 -26.72
CA LEU A 226 -5.66 11.65 -27.50
C LEU A 226 -5.08 13.06 -27.36
N SER A 227 -4.72 13.68 -28.49
CA SER A 227 -4.18 15.04 -28.50
C SER A 227 -5.29 16.09 -28.75
N GLY A 228 -5.07 17.30 -28.24
CA GLY A 228 -5.95 18.45 -28.43
C GLY A 228 -6.12 18.89 -29.91
N PRO A 229 -6.97 19.88 -30.16
CA PRO A 229 -7.93 20.47 -29.22
C PRO A 229 -8.99 19.44 -28.77
N GLU A 230 -9.67 19.69 -27.66
CA GLU A 230 -10.75 18.86 -27.11
C GLU A 230 -10.31 17.43 -26.75
N ALA A 231 -9.08 17.27 -26.22
CA ALA A 231 -8.50 15.96 -25.94
C ALA A 231 -9.38 15.10 -25.03
N THR A 232 -9.95 15.70 -23.98
CA THR A 232 -10.83 15.00 -23.03
C THR A 232 -12.15 14.55 -23.69
N ALA A 233 -12.78 15.40 -24.50
CA ALA A 233 -14.00 15.05 -25.22
C ALA A 233 -13.75 13.93 -26.23
N LYS A 234 -12.66 13.99 -26.99
CA LYS A 234 -12.24 12.93 -27.91
C LYS A 234 -11.98 11.62 -27.19
N ALA A 235 -11.32 11.65 -26.03
CA ALA A 235 -11.06 10.47 -25.24
C ALA A 235 -12.36 9.81 -24.75
N ARG A 236 -13.37 10.60 -24.34
CA ARG A 236 -14.71 10.09 -23.99
C ARG A 236 -15.38 9.42 -25.19
N ALA A 237 -15.45 10.10 -26.32
CA ALA A 237 -16.05 9.55 -27.54
C ALA A 237 -15.34 8.28 -28.02
N PHE A 238 -14.01 8.22 -27.90
CA PHE A 238 -13.24 7.01 -28.22
C PHE A 238 -13.54 5.88 -27.24
N SER A 239 -13.70 6.19 -25.95
CA SER A 239 -14.06 5.20 -24.93
C SER A 239 -15.42 4.56 -25.20
N GLU A 240 -16.43 5.37 -25.53
CA GLU A 240 -17.77 4.89 -25.89
C GLU A 240 -17.72 3.97 -27.11
N LEU A 241 -17.07 4.42 -28.19
CA LEU A 241 -16.82 3.62 -29.39
C LEU A 241 -16.16 2.27 -29.07
N PHE A 242 -15.13 2.29 -28.22
CA PHE A 242 -14.37 1.08 -27.88
C PHE A 242 -15.23 0.05 -27.18
N TRP A 243 -15.96 0.46 -26.13
CA TRP A 243 -16.81 -0.44 -25.35
C TRP A 243 -17.99 -0.96 -26.17
N GLU A 244 -18.61 -0.12 -27.00
CA GLU A 244 -19.69 -0.51 -27.90
C GLU A 244 -19.22 -1.57 -28.91
N ARG A 245 -18.07 -1.36 -29.56
CA ARG A 245 -17.53 -2.32 -30.54
C ARG A 245 -17.03 -3.61 -29.93
N LEU A 246 -16.49 -3.55 -28.72
CA LEU A 246 -16.06 -4.74 -28.00
C LEU A 246 -17.25 -5.62 -27.64
N GLY A 247 -18.38 -5.02 -27.23
CA GLY A 247 -19.64 -5.72 -26.94
C GLY A 247 -19.58 -6.79 -25.87
N LEU A 248 -18.52 -6.80 -25.03
CA LEU A 248 -18.31 -7.74 -23.94
C LEU A 248 -18.48 -7.04 -22.59
N THR A 249 -19.05 -7.75 -21.64
CA THR A 249 -19.06 -7.38 -20.23
C THR A 249 -17.99 -8.17 -19.49
N PHE A 250 -17.36 -7.59 -18.47
CA PHE A 250 -16.33 -8.19 -17.63
C PHE A 250 -16.80 -8.19 -16.18
N GLU A 251 -16.16 -8.99 -15.32
CA GLU A 251 -16.39 -8.89 -13.86
C GLU A 251 -16.10 -7.49 -13.35
N ASP A 252 -14.99 -6.89 -13.81
CA ASP A 252 -14.68 -5.48 -13.56
C ASP A 252 -14.09 -4.83 -14.81
N SER A 253 -14.44 -3.58 -15.03
CA SER A 253 -13.92 -2.77 -16.13
C SER A 253 -13.81 -1.31 -15.71
N LEU A 254 -12.75 -0.65 -16.16
CA LEU A 254 -12.45 0.73 -15.79
C LEU A 254 -11.94 1.51 -17.00
N THR A 255 -12.40 2.76 -17.11
CA THR A 255 -11.85 3.76 -18.03
C THR A 255 -11.34 4.95 -17.24
N GLU A 256 -10.11 5.34 -17.49
CA GLU A 256 -9.45 6.46 -16.85
C GLU A 256 -8.87 7.45 -17.87
N PHE A 257 -9.00 8.73 -17.56
CA PHE A 257 -8.51 9.84 -18.39
C PHE A 257 -7.28 10.45 -17.71
N VAL A 258 -6.11 9.85 -17.93
CA VAL A 258 -4.86 10.23 -17.27
C VAL A 258 -4.34 11.53 -17.86
N GLY A 259 -4.03 12.49 -16.99
CA GLY A 259 -3.73 13.88 -17.32
C GLY A 259 -4.85 14.84 -16.91
N ALA A 260 -6.08 14.32 -16.78
CA ALA A 260 -7.23 15.04 -16.24
C ALA A 260 -7.59 14.55 -14.83
N SER A 261 -6.57 14.44 -13.94
CA SER A 261 -6.68 14.04 -12.52
C SER A 261 -7.31 12.66 -12.29
N ALA A 262 -7.01 11.68 -13.14
CA ALA A 262 -7.59 10.32 -13.09
C ALA A 262 -7.46 9.64 -11.72
N CYS A 263 -6.36 9.88 -10.98
CA CYS A 263 -6.15 9.31 -9.64
C CYS A 263 -7.21 9.76 -8.61
N TRP A 264 -7.88 10.88 -8.85
CA TRP A 264 -8.95 11.38 -7.98
C TRP A 264 -10.34 10.89 -8.43
N GLY A 265 -10.41 10.12 -9.53
CA GLY A 265 -11.64 9.57 -10.04
C GLY A 265 -12.75 10.63 -10.22
N PRO A 266 -13.93 10.43 -9.62
CA PRO A 266 -15.04 11.37 -9.75
C PRO A 266 -14.81 12.73 -9.04
N LEU A 267 -13.77 12.88 -8.24
CA LEU A 267 -13.37 14.16 -7.64
C LEU A 267 -12.53 15.03 -8.59
N ALA A 268 -12.11 14.47 -9.73
CA ALA A 268 -11.34 15.21 -10.71
C ALA A 268 -12.16 16.39 -11.25
N PRO A 269 -11.59 17.62 -11.28
CA PRO A 269 -12.26 18.74 -11.91
C PRO A 269 -12.40 18.50 -13.42
N GLU A 270 -13.50 18.98 -14.01
CA GLU A 270 -13.59 19.03 -15.46
C GLU A 270 -12.58 20.03 -16.00
N MET A 271 -11.70 19.55 -16.87
CA MET A 271 -10.70 20.40 -17.52
C MET A 271 -10.39 19.86 -18.91
N ASP A 272 -10.22 20.78 -19.85
CA ASP A 272 -9.59 20.44 -21.12
C ASP A 272 -8.08 20.53 -20.96
N VAL A 273 -7.41 19.49 -21.40
CA VAL A 273 -5.95 19.37 -21.32
C VAL A 273 -5.39 19.14 -22.72
N PRO A 274 -4.13 19.53 -22.98
CA PRO A 274 -3.54 19.38 -24.31
C PRO A 274 -3.50 17.92 -24.81
N GLU A 275 -3.35 16.97 -23.88
CA GLU A 275 -3.27 15.54 -24.18
C GLU A 275 -3.88 14.73 -23.03
N VAL A 276 -4.58 13.64 -23.37
CA VAL A 276 -5.11 12.64 -22.41
C VAL A 276 -4.55 11.28 -22.76
N LEU A 277 -3.97 10.59 -21.80
CA LEU A 277 -3.74 9.17 -21.94
C LEU A 277 -5.01 8.45 -21.48
N LEU A 278 -5.78 7.97 -22.46
CA LEU A 278 -6.96 7.14 -22.25
C LEU A 278 -6.51 5.74 -21.86
N ARG A 279 -6.89 5.30 -20.66
CA ARG A 279 -6.54 4.00 -20.12
C ARG A 279 -7.80 3.17 -19.88
N PHE A 280 -7.77 1.95 -20.41
CA PHE A 280 -8.77 0.92 -20.16
C PHE A 280 -8.18 -0.15 -19.27
N GLY A 281 -8.95 -0.66 -18.31
CA GLY A 281 -8.64 -1.83 -17.52
C GLY A 281 -9.80 -2.82 -17.57
N VAL A 282 -9.51 -4.12 -17.61
CA VAL A 282 -10.50 -5.21 -17.53
C VAL A 282 -10.00 -6.32 -16.63
N ARG A 283 -10.92 -6.97 -15.89
CA ARG A 283 -10.68 -8.18 -15.10
C ARG A 283 -11.83 -9.17 -15.32
N ASP A 284 -11.48 -10.45 -15.46
CA ASP A 284 -12.45 -11.55 -15.65
C ASP A 284 -11.80 -12.90 -15.29
N GLN A 285 -12.60 -13.87 -14.89
CA GLN A 285 -12.14 -15.25 -14.70
C GLN A 285 -11.82 -15.93 -16.05
N ASP A 286 -12.48 -15.52 -17.14
CA ASP A 286 -12.26 -16.06 -18.45
C ASP A 286 -11.14 -15.31 -19.20
N ARG A 287 -9.97 -15.94 -19.30
CA ARG A 287 -8.83 -15.44 -20.07
C ARG A 287 -9.17 -15.09 -21.52
N ALA A 288 -10.08 -15.85 -22.16
CA ALA A 288 -10.43 -15.60 -23.55
C ALA A 288 -11.12 -14.25 -23.74
N ARG A 289 -11.92 -13.79 -22.76
CA ARG A 289 -12.51 -12.44 -22.75
C ARG A 289 -11.43 -11.37 -22.64
N ILE A 290 -10.44 -11.57 -21.78
CA ILE A 290 -9.28 -10.65 -21.64
C ILE A 290 -8.47 -10.60 -22.95
N GLU A 291 -8.29 -11.73 -23.63
CA GLU A 291 -7.62 -11.77 -24.93
C GLU A 291 -8.44 -11.09 -26.05
N ALA A 292 -9.78 -11.16 -26.00
CA ALA A 292 -10.66 -10.42 -26.92
C ALA A 292 -10.50 -8.91 -26.75
N PHE A 293 -10.51 -8.42 -25.49
CA PHE A 293 -10.17 -7.03 -25.18
C PHE A 293 -8.82 -6.62 -25.76
N SER A 294 -7.79 -7.44 -25.54
CA SER A 294 -6.45 -7.22 -26.03
C SER A 294 -6.37 -7.08 -27.55
N LYS A 295 -7.16 -7.87 -28.29
CA LYS A 295 -7.22 -7.83 -29.77
C LYS A 295 -8.04 -6.65 -30.29
N MET A 296 -9.07 -6.22 -29.57
CA MET A 296 -9.95 -5.14 -30.01
C MET A 296 -9.26 -3.77 -29.99
N LEU A 297 -8.43 -3.47 -28.99
CA LEU A 297 -7.85 -2.13 -28.86
C LEU A 297 -7.06 -1.69 -30.11
N PRO A 298 -6.09 -2.45 -30.65
CA PRO A 298 -5.43 -2.07 -31.89
C PRO A 298 -6.35 -2.04 -33.11
N ALA A 299 -7.42 -2.83 -33.14
CA ALA A 299 -8.34 -2.89 -34.28
C ALA A 299 -9.18 -1.62 -34.44
N VAL A 300 -9.40 -0.82 -33.37
CA VAL A 300 -10.25 0.38 -33.42
C VAL A 300 -9.48 1.69 -33.48
N ILE A 301 -8.15 1.68 -33.42
CA ILE A 301 -7.32 2.89 -33.34
C ILE A 301 -7.67 3.92 -34.42
N LEU A 302 -7.93 3.48 -35.63
CA LEU A 302 -8.25 4.36 -36.78
C LEU A 302 -9.77 4.55 -36.99
N SER A 303 -10.59 4.15 -36.03
CA SER A 303 -12.06 4.22 -36.16
C SER A 303 -12.70 5.35 -35.35
N GLY A 304 -11.93 6.05 -34.54
CA GLY A 304 -12.42 7.08 -33.61
C GLY A 304 -12.06 8.51 -34.03
N PRO A 305 -12.21 9.47 -33.09
CA PRO A 305 -11.83 10.87 -33.30
C PRO A 305 -10.37 11.03 -33.70
N PRO A 306 -10.01 12.12 -34.40
CA PRO A 306 -8.62 12.36 -34.83
C PRO A 306 -7.70 12.68 -33.63
N GLY A 307 -6.40 12.49 -33.84
CA GLY A 307 -5.38 12.83 -32.84
C GLY A 307 -5.02 11.67 -31.91
N VAL A 308 -5.27 10.42 -32.34
CA VAL A 308 -4.89 9.22 -31.60
C VAL A 308 -3.41 8.90 -31.82
N ALA A 309 -2.66 8.72 -30.76
CA ALA A 309 -1.32 8.15 -30.76
C ALA A 309 -1.30 6.84 -29.96
N VAL A 310 -0.48 5.89 -30.44
CA VAL A 310 -0.36 4.57 -29.80
C VAL A 310 0.77 4.56 -28.78
N THR A 311 0.50 4.06 -27.59
CA THR A 311 1.49 3.86 -26.54
C THR A 311 1.26 2.51 -25.83
N GLY A 312 2.30 1.92 -25.26
CA GLY A 312 2.23 0.70 -24.44
C GLY A 312 2.09 -0.62 -25.22
N GLY A 313 1.85 -0.58 -26.53
CA GLY A 313 1.67 -1.77 -27.36
C GLY A 313 0.32 -2.48 -27.13
N ARG A 314 0.22 -3.73 -27.61
CA ARG A 314 -0.97 -4.55 -27.42
C ARG A 314 -1.08 -5.02 -25.97
N PRO A 315 -2.23 -4.85 -25.29
CA PRO A 315 -2.45 -5.35 -23.93
C PRO A 315 -2.14 -6.85 -23.81
N GLN A 316 -1.58 -7.26 -22.68
CA GLN A 316 -1.31 -8.66 -22.37
C GLN A 316 -2.20 -9.12 -21.21
N ALA A 317 -2.77 -10.33 -21.32
CA ALA A 317 -3.45 -10.95 -20.21
C ALA A 317 -2.43 -11.32 -19.13
N GLN A 318 -2.66 -10.84 -17.91
CA GLN A 318 -1.85 -11.10 -16.72
C GLN A 318 -2.72 -11.82 -15.70
N GLU A 319 -2.16 -12.84 -15.05
CA GLU A 319 -2.83 -13.50 -13.94
C GLU A 319 -3.00 -12.55 -12.77
N VAL A 320 -4.15 -12.57 -12.13
CA VAL A 320 -4.43 -11.83 -10.91
C VAL A 320 -4.10 -12.73 -9.73
N VAL A 321 -3.22 -12.25 -8.85
CA VAL A 321 -2.94 -12.87 -7.56
C VAL A 321 -3.65 -12.04 -6.50
N ALA A 322 -4.67 -12.61 -5.87
CA ALA A 322 -5.43 -11.96 -4.82
C ALA A 322 -4.92 -12.37 -3.43
N TYR A 323 -5.14 -11.49 -2.46
CA TYR A 323 -4.73 -11.65 -1.08
C TYR A 323 -5.88 -12.20 -0.24
N TRP A 324 -5.56 -13.16 0.63
CA TRP A 324 -6.49 -13.75 1.59
C TRP A 324 -5.93 -13.62 3.00
N PRO A 325 -6.39 -12.65 3.79
CA PRO A 325 -5.99 -12.51 5.18
C PRO A 325 -6.80 -13.43 6.08
N ALA A 326 -6.13 -14.13 6.97
CA ALA A 326 -6.77 -14.99 7.99
C ALA A 326 -6.06 -14.86 9.33
N LEU A 327 -6.65 -15.42 10.38
CA LEU A 327 -6.04 -15.50 11.71
C LEU A 327 -5.85 -16.97 12.10
N LEU A 328 -4.70 -17.26 12.72
CA LEU A 328 -4.37 -18.59 13.23
C LEU A 328 -3.81 -18.47 14.64
N SER A 329 -4.22 -19.33 15.57
CA SER A 329 -3.66 -19.37 16.92
C SER A 329 -2.15 -19.59 16.88
N ARG A 330 -1.39 -18.83 17.68
CA ARG A 330 0.07 -18.97 17.78
C ARG A 330 0.51 -20.38 18.17
N ASP A 331 -0.30 -21.08 18.97
CA ASP A 331 0.04 -22.43 19.44
C ASP A 331 0.12 -23.46 18.32
N LEU A 332 -0.52 -23.17 17.18
CA LEU A 332 -0.54 -24.06 16.02
C LEU A 332 0.63 -23.84 15.06
N VAL A 333 1.45 -22.80 15.28
CA VAL A 333 2.61 -22.48 14.43
C VAL A 333 3.82 -22.18 15.30
N ARG A 334 4.92 -22.87 15.05
CA ARG A 334 6.19 -22.67 15.76
C ARG A 334 7.28 -22.22 14.78
N PRO A 335 8.03 -21.17 15.13
CA PRO A 335 9.21 -20.80 14.36
C PRO A 335 10.30 -21.87 14.50
N THR A 336 11.06 -22.06 13.44
CA THR A 336 12.23 -22.94 13.41
C THR A 336 13.49 -22.12 13.19
N LEU A 337 14.44 -22.24 14.12
CA LEU A 337 15.77 -21.63 13.99
C LEU A 337 16.71 -22.63 13.31
N ILE A 338 17.33 -22.20 12.23
CA ILE A 338 18.30 -22.98 11.44
C ILE A 338 19.66 -22.32 11.55
N THR A 339 20.68 -23.09 11.97
CA THR A 339 22.07 -22.65 12.10
C THR A 339 23.02 -23.70 11.57
N ALA A 340 24.32 -23.42 11.56
CA ALA A 340 25.34 -24.43 11.22
C ALA A 340 25.37 -25.62 12.19
N ALA A 341 24.82 -25.48 13.40
CA ALA A 341 24.73 -26.54 14.41
C ALA A 341 23.49 -27.45 14.21
N GLY A 342 22.57 -27.09 13.34
CA GLY A 342 21.33 -27.84 13.09
C GLY A 342 20.10 -26.95 13.20
N GLU A 343 18.95 -27.60 13.27
CA GLU A 343 17.62 -26.98 13.35
C GLU A 343 16.99 -27.23 14.72
N ARG A 344 16.26 -26.24 15.24
CA ARG A 344 15.44 -26.40 16.44
C ARG A 344 14.16 -25.58 16.36
N GLU A 345 13.06 -26.11 16.84
CA GLU A 345 11.85 -25.35 17.07
C GLU A 345 12.02 -24.36 18.22
N LEU A 346 11.34 -23.23 18.12
CA LEU A 346 11.32 -22.19 19.13
C LEU A 346 9.95 -22.13 19.81
N ASP A 347 9.98 -22.00 21.13
CA ASP A 347 8.79 -21.66 21.89
C ASP A 347 8.51 -20.16 21.85
N TRP A 348 7.24 -19.78 21.94
CA TRP A 348 6.86 -18.38 22.10
C TRP A 348 7.25 -17.89 23.49
N PRO A 349 7.88 -16.71 23.62
CA PRO A 349 8.44 -16.26 24.91
C PRO A 349 7.38 -15.81 25.91
N THR A 350 6.16 -15.53 25.45
CA THR A 350 5.04 -15.09 26.28
C THR A 350 3.87 -16.04 26.18
N PRO A 351 3.18 -16.33 27.29
CA PRO A 351 1.92 -17.08 27.25
C PRO A 351 0.84 -16.31 26.48
N LEU A 352 -0.18 -17.02 26.04
CA LEU A 352 -1.36 -16.41 25.45
C LEU A 352 -2.13 -15.64 26.53
N VAL A 353 -2.27 -14.34 26.33
CA VAL A 353 -3.05 -13.45 27.19
C VAL A 353 -4.01 -12.59 26.35
N GLU A 354 -5.08 -12.11 26.94
CA GLU A 354 -5.95 -11.16 26.26
C GLU A 354 -5.24 -9.83 26.04
N MET A 355 -5.43 -9.22 24.86
CA MET A 355 -4.81 -7.94 24.48
C MET A 355 -5.19 -6.77 25.39
N GLY A 356 -6.26 -6.90 26.17
CA GLY A 356 -6.83 -5.80 26.95
C GLY A 356 -7.42 -4.70 26.06
N LYS A 357 -8.02 -3.69 26.67
CA LYS A 357 -8.54 -2.49 25.99
C LYS A 357 -7.58 -1.32 26.19
N PRO A 358 -7.48 -0.39 25.23
CA PRO A 358 -6.72 0.83 25.45
C PRO A 358 -7.35 1.67 26.56
N GLU A 359 -6.53 2.38 27.34
CA GLU A 359 -7.03 3.37 28.30
C GLU A 359 -7.91 4.41 27.59
N ALA A 360 -8.99 4.85 28.23
CA ALA A 360 -9.81 5.92 27.66
C ALA A 360 -8.96 7.20 27.47
N LEU A 361 -9.06 7.81 26.29
CA LEU A 361 -8.47 9.15 26.11
C LEU A 361 -9.17 10.11 27.08
N PRO A 362 -8.43 11.03 27.72
CA PRO A 362 -9.05 12.10 28.50
C PRO A 362 -10.08 12.82 27.64
N ALA A 363 -11.27 13.05 28.19
CA ALA A 363 -12.27 13.87 27.51
C ALA A 363 -11.67 15.27 27.29
N ALA A 364 -11.27 15.53 26.05
CA ALA A 364 -10.71 16.82 25.70
C ALA A 364 -11.86 17.80 25.42
N ASN A 365 -12.11 18.74 26.31
CA ASN A 365 -12.90 19.93 26.03
C ASN A 365 -12.04 20.86 25.14
N TRP A 366 -12.07 20.57 23.82
CA TRP A 366 -11.48 21.50 22.87
C TRP A 366 -12.31 22.81 22.89
N PRO A 367 -11.69 23.98 23.03
CA PRO A 367 -12.42 25.24 22.90
C PRO A 367 -13.10 25.26 21.53
N HIS A 368 -14.41 25.49 21.51
CA HIS A 368 -15.13 25.68 20.25
C HIS A 368 -14.45 26.82 19.49
N ALA A 369 -14.04 26.56 18.26
CA ALA A 369 -13.60 27.65 17.39
C ALA A 369 -14.73 28.65 17.28
N GLU A 370 -14.47 29.91 17.67
CA GLU A 370 -15.47 30.98 17.64
C GLU A 370 -16.12 31.07 16.26
N ASP A 371 -17.43 31.13 16.23
CA ASP A 371 -18.21 31.28 15.01
C ASP A 371 -18.11 32.75 14.54
N SER A 372 -16.95 33.10 13.99
CA SER A 372 -16.66 34.44 13.48
C SER A 372 -17.48 34.69 12.21
N ALA A 373 -18.04 35.91 12.11
CA ALA A 373 -18.72 36.35 10.88
C ALA A 373 -17.78 36.52 9.68
N ASP A 374 -16.46 36.66 9.92
CA ASP A 374 -15.43 36.77 8.84
C ASP A 374 -14.95 35.38 8.44
N LYS A 375 -15.74 34.73 7.58
CA LYS A 375 -15.41 33.40 7.03
C LYS A 375 -14.78 33.52 5.65
N LEU A 376 -13.82 32.65 5.41
CA LEU A 376 -13.15 32.43 4.11
C LEU A 376 -13.45 31.02 3.61
N THR A 377 -13.60 30.86 2.32
CA THR A 377 -13.58 29.54 1.67
C THR A 377 -12.18 29.29 1.15
N VAL A 378 -11.54 28.23 1.66
CA VAL A 378 -10.17 27.86 1.29
C VAL A 378 -10.05 26.34 1.15
N PRO A 379 -9.14 25.83 0.33
CA PRO A 379 -8.78 24.42 0.34
C PRO A 379 -8.28 23.97 1.72
N LEU A 380 -8.65 22.77 2.13
CA LEU A 380 -8.25 22.21 3.43
C LEU A 380 -6.71 22.18 3.61
N SER A 381 -5.95 22.16 2.53
CA SER A 381 -4.48 22.24 2.53
C SER A 381 -3.92 23.50 3.21
N TYR A 382 -4.73 24.55 3.38
CA TYR A 382 -4.33 25.73 4.15
C TYR A 382 -4.27 25.48 5.66
N LEU A 383 -5.05 24.50 6.12
CA LEU A 383 -5.22 24.18 7.54
C LEU A 383 -4.46 22.94 7.98
N ALA A 384 -4.18 22.03 7.02
CA ALA A 384 -3.64 20.72 7.34
C ALA A 384 -2.64 20.22 6.30
N HIS A 385 -1.84 19.26 6.71
CA HIS A 385 -1.13 18.31 5.84
C HIS A 385 -1.80 16.96 5.92
N ALA A 386 -1.52 16.08 4.97
CA ALA A 386 -2.12 14.75 5.01
C ALA A 386 -1.27 13.69 4.32
N ARG A 387 -1.45 12.46 4.76
CA ARG A 387 -0.83 11.27 4.18
C ARG A 387 -1.86 10.18 4.01
N SER A 388 -1.77 9.42 2.90
CA SER A 388 -2.67 8.29 2.65
C SER A 388 -1.91 7.07 2.16
N GLY A 389 -2.49 5.89 2.41
CA GLY A 389 -1.97 4.60 2.02
C GLY A 389 -3.05 3.53 2.04
N ASP A 390 -2.65 2.28 1.82
CA ASP A 390 -3.54 1.12 1.75
C ASP A 390 -3.45 0.21 2.98
N LYS A 391 -4.55 -0.52 3.20
CA LYS A 391 -4.67 -1.69 4.06
C LYS A 391 -5.63 -2.67 3.36
N GLY A 392 -5.11 -3.49 2.44
CA GLY A 392 -5.97 -4.33 1.61
C GLY A 392 -6.85 -3.51 0.65
N ASP A 393 -8.18 -3.64 0.73
CA ASP A 393 -9.12 -2.80 -0.04
C ASP A 393 -9.50 -1.49 0.68
N MET A 394 -9.04 -1.33 1.92
CA MET A 394 -9.24 -0.13 2.72
C MET A 394 -8.15 0.91 2.44
N ALA A 395 -8.50 2.18 2.35
CA ALA A 395 -7.54 3.28 2.35
C ALA A 395 -7.53 3.98 3.71
N ASN A 396 -6.34 4.41 4.18
CA ASN A 396 -6.25 5.33 5.29
C ASN A 396 -5.88 6.74 4.83
N ILE A 397 -6.37 7.76 5.54
CA ILE A 397 -5.96 9.16 5.38
C ILE A 397 -5.69 9.76 6.75
N GLY A 398 -4.41 10.01 7.06
CA GLY A 398 -3.99 10.81 8.20
C GLY A 398 -4.05 12.29 7.84
N LEU A 399 -4.81 13.09 8.60
CA LEU A 399 -4.99 14.53 8.44
C LEU A 399 -4.42 15.25 9.66
N ILE A 400 -3.39 16.08 9.49
CA ILE A 400 -2.60 16.69 10.56
C ILE A 400 -2.79 18.20 10.53
N ALA A 401 -3.21 18.81 11.62
CA ALA A 401 -3.32 20.26 11.72
C ALA A 401 -1.96 20.96 11.59
N ARG A 402 -1.92 22.10 10.89
CA ARG A 402 -0.70 22.93 10.74
C ARG A 402 -0.28 23.64 12.02
N SER A 403 -1.25 23.87 12.93
CA SER A 403 -0.99 24.42 14.27
C SER A 403 -1.95 23.80 15.29
N PRO A 404 -1.62 23.84 16.60
CA PRO A 404 -2.50 23.29 17.63
C PRO A 404 -3.89 23.97 17.67
N GLU A 405 -3.99 25.25 17.32
CA GLU A 405 -5.26 26.00 17.32
C GLU A 405 -6.22 25.50 16.22
N VAL A 406 -5.70 24.91 15.15
CA VAL A 406 -6.50 24.36 14.04
C VAL A 406 -7.11 23.01 14.40
N TYR A 407 -6.48 22.23 15.27
CA TYR A 407 -6.92 20.87 15.57
C TYR A 407 -8.37 20.78 16.10
N PRO A 408 -8.81 21.63 17.07
CA PRO A 408 -10.20 21.61 17.53
C PRO A 408 -11.22 21.85 16.42
N TRP A 409 -10.88 22.71 15.46
CA TRP A 409 -11.73 22.97 14.31
C TRP A 409 -11.81 21.73 13.40
N LEU A 410 -10.68 21.04 13.15
CA LEU A 410 -10.68 19.78 12.40
C LEU A 410 -11.57 18.73 13.06
N VAL A 411 -11.46 18.56 14.39
CA VAL A 411 -12.28 17.62 15.16
C VAL A 411 -13.77 17.91 15.00
N ALA A 412 -14.17 19.18 15.09
CA ALA A 412 -15.56 19.60 15.00
C ALA A 412 -16.14 19.50 13.58
N ASN A 413 -15.36 19.79 12.55
CA ASN A 413 -15.87 20.02 11.20
C ASN A 413 -15.55 18.89 10.21
N ILE A 414 -14.39 18.21 10.31
CA ILE A 414 -14.02 17.13 9.40
C ILE A 414 -14.51 15.80 9.96
N THR A 415 -15.80 15.56 9.78
CA THR A 415 -16.47 14.35 10.27
C THR A 415 -16.35 13.18 9.29
N SER A 416 -16.53 11.93 9.78
CA SER A 416 -16.60 10.75 8.92
C SER A 416 -17.68 10.88 7.84
N GLY A 417 -18.84 11.46 8.17
CA GLY A 417 -19.92 11.72 7.21
C GLY A 417 -19.55 12.73 6.12
N LEU A 418 -18.76 13.77 6.45
CA LEU A 418 -18.26 14.71 5.44
C LEU A 418 -17.26 14.01 4.49
N VAL A 419 -16.32 13.27 5.05
CA VAL A 419 -15.32 12.53 4.26
C VAL A 419 -15.99 11.46 3.39
N LYS A 420 -17.00 10.73 3.91
CA LYS A 420 -17.78 9.76 3.12
C LYS A 420 -18.47 10.43 1.93
N ARG A 421 -19.10 11.59 2.14
CA ARG A 421 -19.72 12.33 1.03
C ARG A 421 -18.70 12.83 0.01
N HIS A 422 -17.56 13.32 0.48
CA HIS A 422 -16.49 13.78 -0.40
C HIS A 422 -15.98 12.65 -1.30
N PHE A 423 -15.77 11.46 -0.75
CA PHE A 423 -15.31 10.29 -1.50
C PHE A 423 -16.44 9.36 -1.98
N ALA A 424 -17.68 9.86 -2.15
CA ALA A 424 -18.84 9.04 -2.49
C ALA A 424 -18.67 8.17 -3.75
N GLY A 425 -17.90 8.62 -4.74
CA GLY A 425 -17.62 7.86 -5.97
C GLY A 425 -16.41 6.91 -5.86
N ILE A 426 -15.68 6.92 -4.74
CA ILE A 426 -14.45 6.15 -4.53
C ILE A 426 -14.63 5.11 -3.42
N CYS A 427 -15.07 5.54 -2.24
CA CYS A 427 -15.31 4.71 -1.07
C CYS A 427 -16.73 4.13 -1.14
N GLN A 428 -16.86 2.82 -1.29
CA GLN A 428 -18.16 2.13 -1.31
C GLN A 428 -18.62 1.75 0.11
N GLY A 429 -17.70 1.35 0.97
CA GLY A 429 -17.94 0.96 2.36
C GLY A 429 -18.13 2.14 3.32
N THR A 430 -17.85 1.93 4.57
CA THR A 430 -17.96 2.94 5.64
C THR A 430 -16.74 3.85 5.71
N VAL A 431 -16.86 4.97 6.44
CA VAL A 431 -15.73 5.80 6.84
C VAL A 431 -15.67 5.88 8.35
N THR A 432 -14.62 5.33 8.94
CA THR A 432 -14.32 5.42 10.36
C THR A 432 -13.34 6.56 10.62
N ARG A 433 -13.52 7.30 11.70
CA ARG A 433 -12.61 8.39 12.12
C ARG A 433 -12.05 8.12 13.50
N HIS A 434 -10.74 8.18 13.62
CA HIS A 434 -10.01 8.12 14.88
C HIS A 434 -9.37 9.47 15.18
N GLU A 435 -9.42 9.90 16.45
CA GLU A 435 -8.73 11.10 16.92
C GLU A 435 -7.35 10.74 17.45
N VAL A 436 -6.34 11.53 17.07
CA VAL A 436 -4.95 11.38 17.51
C VAL A 436 -4.45 12.71 18.07
N PRO A 437 -4.97 13.12 19.25
CA PRO A 437 -4.77 14.46 19.80
C PRO A 437 -3.32 14.81 20.10
N ASN A 438 -2.50 13.83 20.49
CA ASN A 438 -1.07 14.00 20.73
C ASN A 438 -0.29 14.41 19.46
N LEU A 439 -0.81 14.10 18.26
CA LEU A 439 -0.25 14.48 16.97
C LEU A 439 -1.01 15.65 16.31
N TRP A 440 -2.08 16.16 16.94
CA TRP A 440 -3.05 17.11 16.38
C TRP A 440 -3.65 16.59 15.07
N ALA A 441 -4.05 15.35 15.07
CA ALA A 441 -4.41 14.66 13.84
C ALA A 441 -5.70 13.87 13.95
N LEU A 442 -6.30 13.62 12.79
CA LEU A 442 -7.39 12.69 12.58
C LEU A 442 -6.89 11.59 11.64
N ASN A 443 -7.26 10.34 11.90
CA ASN A 443 -7.03 9.24 10.98
C ASN A 443 -8.38 8.71 10.48
N PHE A 444 -8.58 8.70 9.16
CA PHE A 444 -9.77 8.18 8.51
C PHE A 444 -9.47 6.85 7.86
N LEU A 445 -10.36 5.88 8.04
CA LEU A 445 -10.35 4.60 7.35
C LEU A 445 -11.53 4.58 6.39
N LEU A 446 -11.25 4.35 5.12
CA LEU A 446 -12.23 4.32 4.03
C LEU A 446 -12.33 2.88 3.53
N ASP A 447 -13.39 2.18 3.93
CA ASP A 447 -13.60 0.78 3.54
C ASP A 447 -14.03 0.69 2.07
N GLU A 448 -13.63 -0.41 1.39
CA GLU A 448 -13.94 -0.65 -0.02
C GLU A 448 -13.60 0.56 -0.92
N ALA A 449 -12.42 1.15 -0.70
CA ALA A 449 -12.03 2.37 -1.38
C ALA A 449 -11.03 2.14 -2.52
N LEU A 450 -10.39 0.96 -2.61
CA LEU A 450 -9.29 0.72 -3.56
C LEU A 450 -9.65 -0.23 -4.71
N GLY A 451 -10.87 -0.80 -4.70
CA GLY A 451 -11.35 -1.68 -5.78
C GLY A 451 -10.71 -3.06 -5.74
N GLY A 452 -10.59 -3.65 -4.55
CA GLY A 452 -10.01 -4.97 -4.31
C GLY A 452 -8.53 -4.96 -3.89
N GLY A 453 -7.93 -3.77 -3.70
CA GLY A 453 -6.55 -3.62 -3.24
C GLY A 453 -5.49 -3.72 -4.33
N GLY A 454 -4.23 -3.54 -3.94
CA GLY A 454 -3.12 -3.26 -4.85
C GLY A 454 -2.88 -4.24 -5.99
N THR A 455 -3.12 -5.54 -5.80
CA THR A 455 -2.88 -6.58 -6.83
C THR A 455 -4.09 -6.85 -7.71
N VAL A 456 -5.31 -6.62 -7.20
CA VAL A 456 -6.59 -6.90 -7.88
C VAL A 456 -7.10 -5.68 -8.63
N SER A 457 -7.01 -4.52 -8.03
CA SER A 457 -7.58 -3.27 -8.52
C SER A 457 -7.16 -2.93 -9.94
N LEU A 458 -8.11 -2.41 -10.71
CA LEU A 458 -7.88 -1.83 -12.04
C LEU A 458 -7.52 -0.34 -11.97
N ARG A 459 -7.65 0.32 -10.82
CA ARG A 459 -7.36 1.75 -10.65
C ARG A 459 -5.89 2.08 -10.85
N LEU A 460 -5.60 3.27 -11.33
CA LEU A 460 -4.22 3.78 -11.44
C LEU A 460 -3.60 3.95 -10.04
N ASP A 461 -4.37 4.50 -9.10
CA ASP A 461 -4.00 4.60 -7.68
C ASP A 461 -4.61 3.45 -6.88
N ALA A 462 -4.14 2.22 -7.13
CA ALA A 462 -4.59 1.01 -6.45
C ALA A 462 -4.22 0.96 -4.95
N GLN A 463 -3.33 1.84 -4.51
CA GLN A 463 -2.83 1.92 -3.14
C GLN A 463 -3.27 3.19 -2.39
N GLY A 464 -4.13 4.01 -2.97
CA GLY A 464 -4.67 5.19 -2.31
C GLY A 464 -3.65 6.27 -1.94
N LYS A 465 -2.48 6.28 -2.59
CA LYS A 465 -1.38 7.23 -2.28
C LYS A 465 -1.74 8.70 -2.59
N THR A 466 -2.74 8.93 -3.43
CA THR A 466 -3.18 10.28 -3.84
C THR A 466 -4.43 10.78 -3.11
N LEU A 467 -5.11 9.93 -2.32
CA LEU A 467 -6.38 10.27 -1.68
C LEU A 467 -6.23 11.38 -0.64
N SER A 468 -5.09 11.46 0.05
CA SER A 468 -4.79 12.58 0.95
C SER A 468 -4.80 13.93 0.23
N HIS A 469 -4.27 14.00 -0.99
CA HIS A 469 -4.28 15.22 -1.79
C HIS A 469 -5.68 15.57 -2.28
N ALA A 470 -6.49 14.56 -2.65
CA ALA A 470 -7.90 14.76 -2.98
C ALA A 470 -8.68 15.33 -1.80
N LEU A 471 -8.42 14.86 -0.57
CA LEU A 471 -9.02 15.43 0.65
C LEU A 471 -8.54 16.86 0.91
N LEU A 472 -7.23 17.12 0.79
CA LEU A 472 -6.65 18.45 0.99
C LEU A 472 -7.14 19.49 -0.02
N HIS A 473 -7.65 19.05 -1.17
CA HIS A 473 -8.22 19.92 -2.19
C HIS A 473 -9.69 20.30 -1.93
N MET A 474 -10.32 19.69 -0.93
CA MET A 474 -11.69 20.00 -0.53
C MET A 474 -11.77 21.43 0.01
N ASP A 475 -12.69 22.24 -0.54
CA ASP A 475 -12.97 23.57 -0.04
C ASP A 475 -13.74 23.53 1.28
N VAL A 476 -13.29 24.34 2.24
CA VAL A 476 -13.89 24.46 3.57
C VAL A 476 -14.15 25.93 3.93
N SER A 477 -15.25 26.17 4.64
CA SER A 477 -15.57 27.50 5.19
C SER A 477 -15.01 27.63 6.61
N VAL A 478 -14.13 28.59 6.83
CA VAL A 478 -13.36 28.73 8.07
C VAL A 478 -13.14 30.21 8.41
N SER A 479 -13.01 30.55 9.71
CA SER A 479 -12.68 31.90 10.10
C SER A 479 -11.30 32.35 9.60
N ARG A 480 -11.17 33.62 9.23
CA ARG A 480 -9.88 34.21 8.83
C ARG A 480 -8.81 34.02 9.91
N SER A 481 -9.18 34.19 11.19
CA SER A 481 -8.28 34.02 12.33
C SER A 481 -7.64 32.62 12.38
N LEU A 482 -8.38 31.59 12.00
CA LEU A 482 -7.86 30.21 11.97
C LEU A 482 -6.89 29.97 10.79
N VAL A 483 -7.18 30.55 9.62
CA VAL A 483 -6.25 30.52 8.47
C VAL A 483 -4.93 31.21 8.83
N GLU A 484 -5.02 32.36 9.55
CA GLU A 484 -3.83 33.05 10.04
C GLU A 484 -3.09 32.29 11.13
N ALA A 485 -3.78 31.55 12.01
CA ALA A 485 -3.17 30.68 13.00
C ALA A 485 -2.39 29.53 12.32
N ALA A 486 -2.97 28.90 11.30
CA ALA A 486 -2.28 27.89 10.48
C ALA A 486 -1.03 28.47 9.81
N ALA A 487 -1.13 29.68 9.24
CA ALA A 487 0.00 30.35 8.60
C ALA A 487 1.12 30.70 9.61
N ARG A 488 0.76 31.16 10.84
CA ARG A 488 1.75 31.37 11.93
C ARG A 488 2.45 30.08 12.32
N GLY A 489 1.72 28.95 12.39
CA GLY A 489 2.28 27.63 12.65
C GLY A 489 3.27 27.20 11.56
N ASP A 490 2.98 27.51 10.30
CA ASP A 490 3.90 27.26 9.19
C ASP A 490 5.16 28.15 9.28
N ASP A 491 4.99 29.45 9.58
CA ASP A 491 6.12 30.38 9.69
C ASP A 491 7.03 30.00 10.88
N ALA A 492 6.46 29.61 12.02
CA ALA A 492 7.21 29.15 13.19
C ALA A 492 8.03 27.89 12.87
N TYR A 493 7.39 26.88 12.24
CA TYR A 493 8.08 25.67 11.80
C TYR A 493 9.22 25.99 10.81
N ARG A 494 8.97 26.85 9.82
CA ARG A 494 9.98 27.21 8.81
C ARG A 494 11.16 27.94 9.44
N ALA A 495 10.90 28.84 10.40
CA ALA A 495 11.94 29.52 11.17
C ALA A 495 12.80 28.51 11.96
N GLU A 496 12.17 27.53 12.61
CA GLU A 496 12.86 26.44 13.33
C GLU A 496 13.75 25.61 12.40
N GLN A 497 13.28 25.35 11.16
CA GLN A 497 14.03 24.60 10.15
C GLN A 497 15.05 25.47 9.37
N GLY A 498 15.12 26.77 9.65
CA GLY A 498 15.99 27.72 8.92
C GLY A 498 15.54 27.97 7.48
N LEU A 499 14.25 27.78 7.18
CA LEU A 499 13.66 28.01 5.87
C LEU A 499 13.12 29.44 5.74
N PRO A 500 13.12 30.06 4.55
CA PRO A 500 12.51 31.38 4.36
C PRO A 500 11.00 31.33 4.57
N ALA A 501 10.40 32.44 5.02
CA ALA A 501 8.96 32.55 5.16
C ALA A 501 8.22 32.19 3.86
N LYS A 502 7.07 31.50 3.98
CA LYS A 502 6.25 31.10 2.83
C LYS A 502 5.49 32.30 2.30
N PRO A 503 5.51 32.56 0.99
CA PRO A 503 4.64 33.59 0.42
C PRO A 503 3.19 33.29 0.83
N ARG A 504 2.51 34.26 1.44
CA ARG A 504 1.09 34.09 1.80
C ARG A 504 0.29 33.98 0.50
N PRO A 505 -0.54 32.94 0.36
CA PRO A 505 -1.39 32.82 -0.81
C PRO A 505 -2.39 33.99 -0.85
N ILE A 506 -2.66 34.47 -2.05
CA ILE A 506 -3.74 35.45 -2.26
C ILE A 506 -5.05 34.73 -2.00
N LEU A 507 -5.68 35.01 -0.87
CA LEU A 507 -6.99 34.45 -0.52
C LEU A 507 -8.04 35.01 -1.49
N ARG A 508 -8.59 34.18 -2.35
CA ARG A 508 -9.75 34.55 -3.17
C ARG A 508 -10.99 34.41 -2.30
N VAL A 509 -11.69 35.49 -2.07
CA VAL A 509 -13.04 35.47 -1.49
C VAL A 509 -13.94 34.85 -2.58
N SER A 510 -14.34 33.60 -2.42
CA SER A 510 -15.35 33.01 -3.32
C SER A 510 -16.73 33.42 -2.86
N ASN A 511 -17.55 33.97 -3.76
CA ASN A 511 -18.97 34.17 -3.51
C ASN A 511 -19.63 32.81 -3.21
N ALA A 512 -20.53 32.78 -2.24
CA ALA A 512 -21.14 31.57 -1.64
C ALA A 512 -21.93 30.64 -2.60
N GLU A 513 -21.91 30.87 -3.90
CA GLU A 513 -22.70 30.11 -4.89
C GLU A 513 -22.00 28.85 -5.46
N VAL A 514 -20.71 28.60 -5.14
CA VAL A 514 -19.97 27.47 -5.73
C VAL A 514 -20.22 26.14 -5.01
N LEU A 515 -20.86 26.11 -3.86
CA LEU A 515 -21.06 24.88 -3.04
C LEU A 515 -22.22 23.98 -3.50
N ALA A 516 -22.88 24.25 -4.63
CA ALA A 516 -24.11 23.57 -5.06
C ALA A 516 -23.99 22.76 -6.36
N LYS A 517 -22.82 22.41 -6.84
CA LYS A 517 -22.75 21.46 -7.97
C LYS A 517 -22.54 20.05 -7.45
N PRO A 518 -23.50 19.12 -7.65
CA PRO A 518 -23.27 17.72 -7.37
C PRO A 518 -22.19 17.19 -8.32
N ALA A 519 -21.24 16.43 -7.76
CA ALA A 519 -20.24 15.71 -8.54
C ALA A 519 -20.95 14.70 -9.46
N THR A 520 -21.15 15.08 -10.71
CA THR A 520 -21.77 14.24 -11.75
C THR A 520 -20.68 13.71 -12.65
N GLN A 521 -19.83 12.83 -12.13
CA GLN A 521 -19.08 11.91 -12.98
C GLN A 521 -19.02 10.55 -12.28
N ALA A 522 -20.01 9.72 -12.59
CA ALA A 522 -19.93 8.31 -12.24
C ALA A 522 -18.73 7.69 -12.97
N ILE A 523 -17.86 7.00 -12.22
CA ILE A 523 -17.05 5.95 -12.81
C ILE A 523 -18.04 5.07 -13.57
N VAL A 524 -17.95 5.00 -14.88
CA VAL A 524 -18.80 4.11 -15.66
C VAL A 524 -18.35 2.69 -15.36
N ARG A 525 -18.81 2.18 -14.25
CA ARG A 525 -18.86 0.74 -14.01
C ARG A 525 -20.10 0.24 -14.74
N THR A 526 -19.92 -0.57 -15.74
CA THR A 526 -21.03 -1.32 -16.31
C THR A 526 -21.53 -2.23 -15.20
N PRO A 527 -22.78 -2.08 -14.69
CA PRO A 527 -23.22 -2.88 -13.56
C PRO A 527 -23.17 -4.35 -13.94
N ALA A 528 -22.47 -5.16 -13.13
CA ALA A 528 -22.61 -6.59 -13.17
C ALA A 528 -24.11 -6.88 -13.01
N ARG A 529 -24.73 -7.41 -14.06
CA ARG A 529 -26.14 -7.85 -14.02
C ARG A 529 -26.19 -8.90 -12.93
N ALA A 530 -26.94 -8.61 -11.85
CA ALA A 530 -27.17 -9.54 -10.77
C ALA A 530 -27.44 -10.93 -11.35
N ALA A 531 -26.67 -11.91 -10.91
CA ALA A 531 -26.83 -13.30 -11.31
C ALA A 531 -28.24 -13.72 -10.91
N THR A 532 -29.17 -13.71 -11.87
CA THR A 532 -30.47 -14.31 -11.71
C THR A 532 -30.23 -15.82 -11.67
N THR A 533 -30.35 -16.39 -10.48
CA THR A 533 -30.54 -17.83 -10.28
C THR A 533 -31.51 -18.37 -11.34
N PRO A 534 -31.14 -19.43 -12.07
CA PRO A 534 -32.07 -20.03 -13.03
C PRO A 534 -33.25 -20.60 -12.25
N LYS A 535 -34.43 -19.98 -12.39
CA LYS A 535 -35.68 -20.58 -11.96
C LYS A 535 -35.83 -21.91 -12.71
N ALA A 536 -35.87 -23.00 -11.95
CA ALA A 536 -36.23 -24.32 -12.44
C ALA A 536 -37.56 -24.24 -13.21
N ARG A 537 -37.53 -24.60 -14.49
CA ARG A 537 -38.77 -24.81 -15.28
C ARG A 537 -39.48 -26.06 -14.77
N PRO A 538 -40.79 -26.04 -14.61
CA PRO A 538 -41.53 -27.24 -14.26
C PRO A 538 -41.52 -28.25 -15.42
N VAL A 539 -41.16 -29.46 -15.12
CA VAL A 539 -41.24 -30.60 -16.04
C VAL A 539 -42.70 -30.93 -16.28
N ALA A 540 -43.21 -30.71 -17.48
CA ALA A 540 -44.48 -31.23 -17.93
C ALA A 540 -44.31 -32.74 -18.22
N ARG A 541 -45.13 -33.53 -17.55
CA ARG A 541 -45.33 -34.96 -17.85
C ARG A 541 -46.10 -35.09 -19.16
N GLU A 542 -45.55 -35.79 -20.12
CA GLU A 542 -46.34 -36.44 -21.16
C GLU A 542 -45.92 -37.91 -21.35
N LYS A 543 -46.97 -38.73 -21.53
CA LYS A 543 -46.95 -40.19 -21.53
C LYS A 543 -46.73 -40.73 -22.94
N SER A 544 -46.27 -41.98 -22.95
CA SER A 544 -46.60 -43.09 -23.86
C SER A 544 -45.63 -43.37 -25.03
N ALA A 545 -44.95 -44.43 -24.85
CA ALA A 545 -44.84 -45.67 -25.65
C ALA A 545 -44.62 -45.61 -27.15
N ALA A 546 -43.48 -46.19 -27.61
CA ALA A 546 -43.47 -47.25 -28.62
C ALA A 546 -42.05 -47.89 -28.77
N LYS A 547 -42.03 -49.16 -29.07
CA LYS A 547 -40.98 -50.17 -29.03
C LYS A 547 -39.95 -50.10 -30.17
N PRO A 548 -38.86 -50.90 -30.07
CA PRO A 548 -37.58 -50.70 -30.74
C PRO A 548 -37.36 -51.57 -32.00
N LYS A 549 -36.34 -51.26 -32.81
CA LYS A 549 -35.40 -52.18 -33.52
C LYS A 549 -34.61 -51.47 -34.64
N PRO A 550 -33.49 -52.00 -35.12
CA PRO A 550 -32.41 -52.78 -34.52
C PRO A 550 -31.00 -52.21 -34.85
N GLU A 551 -30.04 -52.81 -34.19
CA GLU A 551 -28.60 -52.68 -34.28
C GLU A 551 -27.97 -52.77 -35.69
N THR A 552 -26.95 -51.99 -35.94
CA THR A 552 -25.86 -52.37 -36.88
C THR A 552 -24.50 -52.18 -36.21
N LYS A 553 -23.69 -53.25 -36.38
CA LYS A 553 -22.42 -53.52 -35.70
C LYS A 553 -21.26 -52.56 -36.12
N PRO A 554 -20.24 -52.39 -35.27
CA PRO A 554 -19.16 -51.45 -35.50
C PRO A 554 -18.04 -52.01 -36.40
N LYS A 555 -17.45 -51.12 -37.20
CA LYS A 555 -16.25 -51.43 -38.03
C LYS A 555 -14.99 -51.26 -37.17
N ARG A 556 -14.11 -52.29 -37.30
CA ARG A 556 -12.81 -52.46 -36.62
C ARG A 556 -11.83 -51.35 -36.91
N LYS A 557 -11.09 -50.95 -35.86
CA LYS A 557 -9.84 -50.17 -35.91
C LYS A 557 -8.69 -51.05 -36.40
N PRO A 558 -7.71 -50.54 -37.19
CA PRO A 558 -6.46 -51.23 -37.46
C PRO A 558 -5.43 -51.04 -36.33
N LYS A 559 -4.65 -52.10 -36.10
CA LYS A 559 -3.59 -52.22 -35.09
C LYS A 559 -2.34 -51.43 -35.47
N PRO A 560 -1.55 -50.96 -34.49
CA PRO A 560 -0.26 -50.32 -34.72
C PRO A 560 0.86 -51.36 -34.98
N LYS A 561 1.84 -50.96 -35.77
CA LYS A 561 3.08 -51.70 -36.04
C LYS A 561 4.16 -51.36 -35.01
N PRO A 562 5.10 -52.30 -34.76
CA PRO A 562 5.99 -52.26 -33.62
C PRO A 562 7.26 -51.40 -33.80
N GLU A 563 7.77 -50.99 -32.64
CA GLU A 563 9.02 -50.27 -32.39
C GLU A 563 10.26 -51.03 -32.89
N ALA A 564 11.24 -50.28 -33.41
CA ALA A 564 12.61 -50.75 -33.63
C ALA A 564 13.53 -50.13 -32.57
N LYS A 565 14.28 -50.96 -31.85
CA LYS A 565 15.27 -50.65 -30.84
C LYS A 565 16.55 -50.05 -31.44
N PRO A 566 17.32 -49.30 -30.65
CA PRO A 566 18.45 -48.48 -31.12
C PRO A 566 19.77 -49.26 -31.24
N ALA A 567 20.58 -48.85 -32.19
CA ALA A 567 21.95 -49.31 -32.36
C ALA A 567 22.93 -48.35 -31.68
N THR A 568 23.81 -48.96 -30.89
CA THR A 568 24.96 -48.36 -30.21
C THR A 568 26.05 -47.97 -31.19
N ALA A 569 26.63 -46.78 -31.04
CA ALA A 569 27.95 -46.48 -31.61
C ALA A 569 28.78 -45.66 -30.62
N LYS A 570 29.99 -46.14 -30.38
CA LYS A 570 31.06 -45.64 -29.52
C LYS A 570 31.82 -44.43 -30.12
N PRO A 571 32.67 -43.78 -29.33
CA PRO A 571 33.04 -42.38 -29.49
C PRO A 571 34.29 -42.13 -30.37
N ALA A 572 34.35 -40.99 -31.02
CA ALA A 572 35.56 -40.48 -31.69
C ALA A 572 36.14 -39.27 -30.93
N LYS A 573 37.38 -39.44 -30.50
CA LYS A 573 38.32 -38.42 -30.02
C LYS A 573 38.72 -37.48 -31.14
N LYS A 574 38.82 -36.15 -30.86
CA LYS A 574 39.92 -35.26 -31.33
C LYS A 574 39.60 -33.82 -30.91
N LYS A 575 40.42 -33.30 -30.19
CA LYS A 575 41.66 -32.49 -30.23
C LYS A 575 41.38 -31.03 -29.82
N SER A 576 42.08 -30.68 -28.80
CA SER A 576 42.28 -29.35 -28.21
C SER A 576 42.81 -28.32 -29.22
N ALA A 577 42.30 -27.10 -29.10
CA ALA A 577 43.07 -25.90 -29.48
C ALA A 577 42.84 -24.84 -28.41
N ARG A 578 43.81 -24.74 -27.51
CA ARG A 578 44.01 -23.57 -26.62
C ARG A 578 44.37 -22.35 -27.49
N LYS A 579 43.61 -21.27 -27.36
CA LYS A 579 44.13 -19.92 -27.63
C LYS A 579 44.08 -19.11 -26.34
N SER A 580 45.26 -18.85 -25.84
CA SER A 580 45.58 -17.92 -24.76
C SER A 580 45.28 -16.49 -25.19
N VAL A 581 44.55 -15.74 -24.40
CA VAL A 581 44.48 -14.27 -24.48
C VAL A 581 45.05 -13.72 -23.19
N LYS A 582 46.12 -12.93 -23.34
CA LYS A 582 46.84 -12.20 -22.29
C LYS A 582 45.95 -11.11 -21.69
N PRO A 583 46.15 -10.73 -20.42
CA PRO A 583 45.44 -9.63 -19.80
C PRO A 583 46.04 -8.27 -20.19
N ALA A 584 45.19 -7.32 -20.50
CA ALA A 584 45.56 -5.93 -20.78
C ALA A 584 45.78 -5.13 -19.48
N ALA A 585 46.81 -4.34 -19.54
CA ALA A 585 47.41 -3.58 -18.44
C ALA A 585 46.53 -2.39 -17.98
N ARG A 586 46.57 -2.11 -16.67
CA ARG A 586 46.10 -0.86 -16.03
C ARG A 586 46.90 0.37 -16.51
N PRO A 587 46.27 1.55 -16.70
CA PRO A 587 47.01 2.80 -16.83
C PRO A 587 47.35 3.39 -15.44
N LYS A 588 48.58 3.81 -15.30
CA LYS A 588 49.19 4.47 -14.16
C LYS A 588 48.64 5.89 -13.96
N ALA A 589 48.46 6.24 -12.70
CA ALA A 589 48.24 7.60 -12.24
C ALA A 589 49.39 8.55 -12.64
N ARG A 590 49.02 9.71 -13.17
CA ARG A 590 49.91 10.85 -13.34
C ARG A 590 49.58 11.92 -12.30
N GLN A 591 50.43 12.02 -11.28
CA GLN A 591 50.53 13.20 -10.43
C GLN A 591 51.08 14.38 -11.27
N LYS A 592 50.44 15.54 -11.18
CA LYS A 592 51.11 16.82 -11.42
C LYS A 592 50.75 17.81 -10.31
N LYS A 593 51.78 18.15 -9.56
CA LYS A 593 51.92 19.35 -8.71
C LYS A 593 51.88 20.60 -9.58
N ALA A 594 51.25 21.66 -9.11
CA ALA A 594 51.68 23.06 -9.15
C ALA A 594 50.54 23.90 -8.58
N ALA A 595 50.67 24.50 -7.52
CA ALA A 595 51.38 25.71 -7.07
C ALA A 595 50.37 26.87 -6.87
N ARG A 596 50.34 27.27 -5.59
CA ARG A 596 49.84 28.55 -5.05
C ARG A 596 49.92 29.72 -6.00
N LYS A 597 48.86 30.55 -6.00
CA LYS A 597 49.05 32.02 -5.90
C LYS A 597 47.82 32.68 -5.28
N GLN A 598 48.08 33.44 -4.22
CA GLN A 598 47.24 34.42 -3.55
C GLN A 598 46.96 35.63 -4.46
N ALA A 599 45.81 36.25 -4.30
CA ALA A 599 45.60 37.68 -4.03
C ALA A 599 44.14 38.00 -4.33
N ARG A 600 43.34 38.38 -3.35
CA ARG A 600 42.99 39.73 -2.82
C ARG A 600 42.34 40.67 -3.86
N ARG A 601 41.16 41.15 -3.41
CA ARG A 601 40.34 42.33 -3.82
C ARG A 601 39.39 42.07 -5.01
N ARG A 602 38.05 42.26 -4.90
CA ARG A 602 37.22 43.25 -4.12
C ARG A 602 35.92 42.61 -3.66
#